data_4aea71087f047d59b37efee8252c859c
#
_entry.id   4aea71087f047d59b37efee8252c859c
#
_cell.length_a   1.000
_cell.length_b   1.000
_cell.length_c   1.000
_cell.angle_alpha   90.00
_cell.angle_beta   90.00
_cell.angle_gamma   90.00
#
_symmetry.space_group_name_H-M   'P 1'
#
loop_
_entity.id
_entity.type
_entity.pdbx_description
1 polymer ?
#
loop_
_entity_poly.entity_id
_entity_poly.type
_entity_poly.pdbx_seq_one_letter_code
_entity_poly.pdbx_strand_id
1 'polypeptide(L)'
;VFDNRYTLTLRSGAIGTQPEILKCSPDMPNICFHNDLHVIDQYTDSAFIVGSPFDYERSLIGALPAYDSSYLLKGDIPDPPLYLATYLDKRLKREGIEIQLSPSSFRLEKAAGRLDKSSEHWEESERHPLITTDSPALETIVSVANHVSHNLYADAMLKTLGLRYPSDSRSLTSFERGVREIKDCWQSRGISASSLWMYDGCGLAPTDKVSTKFMIALLVYMAKTSAESKAFIASLPMAGEEGSVRSFLDGTKLQGKARFKSGSMSRVRNFAGYIMKNGKTYAVSVFANNYSCTTKQMTNAIENLLVQLFPN
;
A
#
# COMPACT_ATOMS: atom_id res chain seq x y z
N VAL A 1 12.89 -2.83 3.70
CA VAL A 1 13.88 -1.74 3.72
C VAL A 1 13.29 -0.57 2.97
N PHE A 2 13.17 0.59 3.60
CA PHE A 2 12.65 1.84 3.01
C PHE A 2 11.28 1.69 2.33
N ASP A 3 10.40 0.82 2.84
CA ASP A 3 9.10 0.47 2.23
C ASP A 3 9.20 0.04 0.76
N ASN A 4 10.33 -0.52 0.34
CA ASN A 4 10.68 -0.87 -1.03
C ASN A 4 10.57 0.31 -2.01
N ARG A 5 10.73 1.53 -1.51
CA ARG A 5 10.65 2.78 -2.31
C ARG A 5 11.89 3.63 -2.11
N TYR A 6 12.20 4.39 -3.15
CA TYR A 6 13.08 5.55 -3.05
C TYR A 6 12.28 6.84 -3.31
N THR A 7 12.83 7.95 -2.90
CA THR A 7 12.26 9.29 -3.12
C THR A 7 13.27 10.14 -3.85
N LEU A 8 12.88 10.70 -4.99
CA LEU A 8 13.59 11.77 -5.66
C LEU A 8 13.15 13.10 -5.08
N THR A 9 14.10 13.96 -4.77
CA THR A 9 13.85 15.39 -4.52
C THR A 9 14.20 16.13 -5.79
N LEU A 10 13.22 16.82 -6.36
CA LEU A 10 13.34 17.57 -7.60
C LEU A 10 13.20 19.08 -7.31
N ARG A 11 13.89 19.89 -8.09
CA ARG A 11 13.73 21.34 -8.11
C ARG A 11 13.25 21.78 -9.48
N SER A 12 12.14 22.49 -9.53
CA SER A 12 11.62 23.09 -10.77
C SER A 12 11.99 24.57 -10.88
N GLY A 13 12.19 25.01 -12.11
CA GLY A 13 12.49 26.39 -12.47
C GLY A 13 11.30 27.08 -13.15
N ALA A 14 11.59 27.83 -14.20
CA ALA A 14 10.59 28.51 -15.02
C ALA A 14 9.75 27.52 -15.86
N ILE A 15 8.57 27.95 -16.26
CA ILE A 15 7.67 27.18 -17.15
C ILE A 15 8.41 26.78 -18.43
N GLY A 16 8.23 25.54 -18.87
CA GLY A 16 8.85 24.95 -20.05
C GLY A 16 10.29 24.46 -19.85
N THR A 17 10.87 24.62 -18.65
CA THR A 17 12.19 24.08 -18.33
C THR A 17 12.09 22.62 -17.85
N GLN A 18 13.19 21.89 -17.88
CA GLN A 18 13.32 20.58 -17.30
C GLN A 18 13.68 20.72 -15.80
N PRO A 19 13.02 20.01 -14.87
CA PRO A 19 13.37 20.04 -13.46
C PRO A 19 14.69 19.29 -13.20
N GLU A 20 15.42 19.73 -12.18
CA GLU A 20 16.68 19.14 -11.74
C GLU A 20 16.42 18.07 -10.66
N ILE A 21 17.13 16.94 -10.76
CA ILE A 21 17.15 15.91 -9.72
C ILE A 21 18.23 16.29 -8.69
N LEU A 22 17.82 16.70 -7.50
CA LEU A 22 18.72 17.11 -6.43
C LEU A 22 19.25 15.93 -5.62
N LYS A 23 18.39 14.94 -5.35
CA LYS A 23 18.70 13.83 -4.43
C LYS A 23 17.83 12.61 -4.71
N CYS A 24 18.42 11.43 -4.54
CA CYS A 24 17.70 10.16 -4.41
C CYS A 24 17.92 9.61 -2.99
N SER A 25 16.86 9.24 -2.29
CA SER A 25 16.93 8.69 -0.93
C SER A 25 16.00 7.47 -0.78
N PRO A 26 16.51 6.29 -0.38
CA PRO A 26 17.93 5.99 -0.17
C PRO A 26 18.75 6.13 -1.47
N ASP A 27 20.08 6.18 -1.31
CA ASP A 27 21.00 6.22 -2.46
C ASP A 27 20.83 4.96 -3.34
N MET A 28 20.62 5.18 -4.63
CA MET A 28 20.36 4.15 -5.62
C MET A 28 21.41 4.20 -6.75
N PRO A 29 22.66 3.77 -6.49
CA PRO A 29 23.80 4.04 -7.37
C PRO A 29 23.69 3.40 -8.76
N ASN A 30 22.85 2.39 -8.91
CA ASN A 30 22.71 1.64 -10.16
C ASN A 30 21.49 2.06 -11.00
N ILE A 31 20.68 3.01 -10.51
CA ILE A 31 19.52 3.50 -11.29
C ILE A 31 19.97 4.60 -12.24
N CYS A 32 19.58 4.45 -13.50
CA CYS A 32 19.70 5.47 -14.54
C CYS A 32 18.32 6.16 -14.69
N PHE A 33 18.28 7.48 -14.54
CA PHE A 33 17.06 8.27 -14.70
C PHE A 33 17.05 9.01 -16.03
N HIS A 34 16.10 8.67 -16.90
CA HIS A 34 15.76 9.42 -18.10
C HIS A 34 14.72 10.48 -17.73
N ASN A 35 15.13 11.74 -17.67
CA ASN A 35 14.29 12.81 -17.17
C ASN A 35 13.59 13.53 -18.33
N ASP A 36 12.35 13.16 -18.60
CA ASP A 36 11.45 13.78 -19.59
C ASP A 36 10.36 14.62 -18.93
N LEU A 37 10.57 15.03 -17.66
CA LEU A 37 9.67 15.94 -16.96
C LEU A 37 9.77 17.34 -17.52
N HIS A 38 8.67 18.09 -17.44
CA HIS A 38 8.62 19.49 -17.80
C HIS A 38 7.88 20.32 -16.74
N VAL A 39 8.17 21.61 -16.69
CA VAL A 39 7.56 22.54 -15.74
C VAL A 39 6.37 23.23 -16.37
N ILE A 40 5.23 23.27 -15.64
CA ILE A 40 3.99 23.92 -16.07
C ILE A 40 3.49 24.93 -15.04
N ASP A 41 2.55 25.79 -15.43
CA ASP A 41 1.98 26.82 -14.57
C ASP A 41 0.97 26.29 -13.53
N GLN A 42 0.44 25.09 -13.73
CA GLN A 42 -0.62 24.55 -12.87
C GLN A 42 -0.05 23.59 -11.85
N TYR A 43 -0.54 23.69 -10.61
CA TYR A 43 -0.27 22.66 -9.61
C TYR A 43 -1.04 21.37 -9.97
N THR A 44 -0.36 20.43 -10.57
CA THR A 44 -0.90 19.11 -10.91
C THR A 44 0.03 18.03 -10.36
N ASP A 45 -0.52 17.01 -9.76
CA ASP A 45 0.19 15.78 -9.39
C ASP A 45 0.22 14.86 -10.63
N SER A 46 1.04 15.22 -11.60
CA SER A 46 1.12 14.55 -12.91
C SER A 46 2.51 14.03 -13.26
N ALA A 47 3.45 14.05 -12.33
CA ALA A 47 4.78 13.46 -12.50
C ALA A 47 4.78 11.98 -12.09
N PHE A 48 5.37 11.14 -12.92
CA PHE A 48 5.43 9.68 -12.71
C PHE A 48 6.83 9.16 -12.95
N ILE A 49 7.17 8.05 -12.24
CA ILE A 49 8.34 7.23 -12.52
C ILE A 49 7.83 5.94 -13.16
N VAL A 50 8.32 5.63 -14.34
CA VAL A 50 7.95 4.43 -15.10
C VAL A 50 9.17 3.55 -15.30
N GLY A 51 9.00 2.24 -15.18
CA GLY A 51 10.04 1.23 -15.41
C GLY A 51 9.51 -0.16 -15.14
N SER A 52 10.26 -1.17 -15.58
CA SER A 52 9.93 -2.58 -15.39
C SER A 52 10.50 -3.12 -14.07
N PRO A 53 9.90 -4.15 -13.46
CA PRO A 53 10.51 -4.88 -12.35
C PRO A 53 11.92 -5.39 -12.73
N PHE A 54 12.85 -5.30 -11.79
CA PHE A 54 14.26 -5.70 -11.94
C PHE A 54 15.07 -4.92 -12.96
N ASP A 55 14.47 -3.93 -13.63
CA ASP A 55 15.15 -3.02 -14.52
C ASP A 55 15.61 -1.78 -13.75
N TYR A 56 16.81 -1.30 -14.05
CA TYR A 56 17.39 -0.12 -13.39
C TYR A 56 17.30 1.15 -14.25
N GLU A 57 16.71 1.06 -15.45
CA GLU A 57 16.33 2.22 -16.24
C GLU A 57 14.96 2.73 -15.80
N ARG A 58 14.87 4.03 -15.52
CA ARG A 58 13.64 4.68 -15.06
C ARG A 58 13.37 5.94 -15.85
N SER A 59 12.22 6.03 -16.48
CA SER A 59 11.77 7.24 -17.15
C SER A 59 10.94 8.09 -16.19
N LEU A 60 11.32 9.35 -16.06
CA LEU A 60 10.56 10.36 -15.33
C LEU A 60 9.72 11.13 -16.35
N ILE A 61 8.41 10.99 -16.30
CA ILE A 61 7.49 11.57 -17.29
C ILE A 61 6.41 12.43 -16.64
N GLY A 62 5.88 13.39 -17.40
CA GLY A 62 4.80 14.26 -16.94
C GLY A 62 5.27 15.67 -16.57
N ALA A 63 4.60 16.30 -15.61
CA ALA A 63 4.81 17.71 -15.33
C ALA A 63 4.84 18.04 -13.84
N LEU A 64 5.60 19.08 -13.48
CA LEU A 64 5.69 19.66 -12.15
C LEU A 64 5.25 21.13 -12.16
N PRO A 65 4.77 21.66 -11.00
CA PRO A 65 4.53 23.10 -10.86
C PRO A 65 5.83 23.91 -10.96
N ALA A 66 5.73 25.15 -11.43
CA ALA A 66 6.87 26.06 -11.51
C ALA A 66 7.35 26.48 -10.12
N TYR A 67 8.67 26.71 -9.99
CA TYR A 67 9.33 27.25 -8.80
C TYR A 67 9.14 26.44 -7.50
N ASP A 68 8.93 25.13 -7.61
CA ASP A 68 8.97 24.22 -6.45
C ASP A 68 10.42 23.84 -6.13
N SER A 69 10.88 24.18 -4.93
CA SER A 69 12.25 23.95 -4.49
C SER A 69 12.51 22.50 -4.01
N SER A 70 11.47 21.71 -3.75
CA SER A 70 11.60 20.39 -3.12
C SER A 70 10.45 19.43 -3.43
N TYR A 71 10.05 19.35 -4.68
CA TYR A 71 9.04 18.41 -5.14
C TYR A 71 9.50 16.96 -4.92
N LEU A 72 8.66 16.15 -4.28
CA LEU A 72 8.99 14.78 -3.92
C LEU A 72 8.28 13.79 -4.85
N LEU A 73 9.07 13.02 -5.59
CA LEU A 73 8.57 11.97 -6.48
C LEU A 73 9.06 10.60 -5.97
N LYS A 74 8.14 9.65 -5.79
CA LYS A 74 8.45 8.32 -5.22
C LYS A 74 8.44 7.25 -6.30
N GLY A 75 9.48 6.39 -6.29
CA GLY A 75 9.60 5.22 -7.15
C GLY A 75 9.85 3.94 -6.35
N ASP A 76 9.60 2.81 -7.00
CA ASP A 76 9.87 1.48 -6.47
C ASP A 76 11.35 1.10 -6.61
N ILE A 77 11.91 0.45 -5.59
CA ILE A 77 13.24 -0.17 -5.69
C ILE A 77 13.13 -1.37 -6.64
N PRO A 78 13.93 -1.44 -7.72
CA PRO A 78 13.80 -2.48 -8.77
C PRO A 78 13.91 -3.91 -8.25
N ASP A 79 14.84 -4.18 -7.36
CA ASP A 79 15.10 -5.48 -6.74
C ASP A 79 15.34 -5.28 -5.22
N PRO A 80 14.28 -5.20 -4.39
CA PRO A 80 14.43 -4.94 -2.97
C PRO A 80 15.31 -5.94 -2.21
N PRO A 81 15.27 -7.28 -2.48
CA PRO A 81 16.19 -8.23 -1.88
C PRO A 81 17.66 -7.96 -2.22
N LEU A 82 17.98 -7.68 -3.48
CA LEU A 82 19.33 -7.34 -3.91
C LEU A 82 19.78 -5.99 -3.31
N TYR A 83 18.87 -5.02 -3.24
CA TYR A 83 19.15 -3.74 -2.60
C TYR A 83 19.49 -3.92 -1.11
N LEU A 84 18.73 -4.74 -0.39
CA LEU A 84 19.00 -5.06 1.01
C LEU A 84 20.38 -5.71 1.19
N ALA A 85 20.72 -6.71 0.37
CA ALA A 85 22.02 -7.36 0.41
C ALA A 85 23.17 -6.36 0.13
N THR A 86 23.01 -5.50 -0.88
CA THR A 86 23.98 -4.45 -1.22
C THR A 86 24.12 -3.40 -0.11
N TYR A 87 23.01 -3.02 0.51
CA TYR A 87 23.01 -2.08 1.62
C TYR A 87 23.74 -2.64 2.84
N LEU A 88 23.48 -3.92 3.16
CA LEU A 88 24.15 -4.62 4.25
C LEU A 88 25.65 -4.76 3.99
N ASP A 89 26.03 -5.19 2.78
CA ASP A 89 27.45 -5.30 2.36
C ASP A 89 28.20 -3.96 2.56
N LYS A 90 27.62 -2.86 2.07
CA LYS A 90 28.20 -1.52 2.25
C LYS A 90 28.35 -1.14 3.73
N ARG A 91 27.37 -1.49 4.56
CA ARG A 91 27.41 -1.21 6.01
C ARG A 91 28.49 -2.02 6.69
N LEU A 92 28.58 -3.32 6.43
CA LEU A 92 29.59 -4.22 7.02
C LEU A 92 31.01 -3.80 6.62
N LYS A 93 31.24 -3.45 5.35
CA LYS A 93 32.53 -2.93 4.88
C LYS A 93 32.95 -1.63 5.55
N ARG A 94 32.01 -0.74 5.87
CA ARG A 94 32.29 0.49 6.65
C ARG A 94 32.73 0.20 8.09
N GLU A 95 32.24 -0.90 8.65
CA GLU A 95 32.66 -1.37 9.99
C GLU A 95 33.93 -2.24 9.95
N GLY A 96 34.62 -2.31 8.80
CA GLY A 96 35.89 -3.04 8.63
C GLY A 96 35.70 -4.55 8.45
N ILE A 97 34.47 -5.02 8.20
CA ILE A 97 34.23 -6.45 7.96
C ILE A 97 34.43 -6.75 6.47
N GLU A 98 35.36 -7.65 6.19
CA GLU A 98 35.64 -8.10 4.83
C GLU A 98 34.58 -9.09 4.36
N ILE A 99 34.00 -8.82 3.18
CA ILE A 99 33.00 -9.66 2.53
C ILE A 99 33.59 -10.21 1.24
N GLN A 100 33.74 -11.53 1.15
CA GLN A 100 34.35 -12.20 0.01
C GLN A 100 33.44 -12.32 -1.20
N LEU A 101 32.12 -12.49 -0.97
CA LEU A 101 31.14 -12.67 -2.03
C LEU A 101 30.40 -11.36 -2.35
N SER A 102 30.11 -11.14 -3.62
CA SER A 102 29.28 -10.02 -4.04
C SER A 102 27.82 -10.18 -3.54
N PRO A 103 27.14 -9.06 -3.20
CA PRO A 103 25.73 -9.11 -2.85
C PRO A 103 24.89 -9.79 -3.93
N SER A 104 23.97 -10.66 -3.52
CA SER A 104 23.11 -11.40 -4.45
C SER A 104 21.68 -11.52 -3.89
N SER A 105 20.78 -12.04 -4.68
CA SER A 105 19.42 -12.37 -4.30
C SER A 105 19.03 -13.76 -4.78
N PHE A 106 18.03 -14.38 -4.16
CA PHE A 106 17.54 -15.70 -4.57
C PHE A 106 17.25 -15.76 -6.09
N ARG A 107 16.68 -14.69 -6.64
CA ARG A 107 16.41 -14.58 -8.09
C ARG A 107 17.69 -14.70 -8.93
N LEU A 108 18.75 -13.98 -8.53
CA LEU A 108 20.03 -14.01 -9.25
C LEU A 108 20.73 -15.35 -9.12
N GLU A 109 20.73 -15.93 -7.92
CA GLU A 109 21.32 -17.25 -7.67
C GLU A 109 20.61 -18.34 -8.49
N LYS A 110 19.27 -18.28 -8.54
CA LYS A 110 18.47 -19.20 -9.37
C LYS A 110 18.74 -19.02 -10.86
N ALA A 111 18.78 -17.78 -11.34
CA ALA A 111 19.06 -17.48 -12.75
C ALA A 111 20.48 -17.93 -13.17
N ALA A 112 21.44 -17.88 -12.25
CA ALA A 112 22.82 -18.35 -12.47
C ALA A 112 22.98 -19.86 -12.32
N GLY A 113 21.92 -20.61 -12.01
CA GLY A 113 21.98 -22.06 -11.81
C GLY A 113 22.73 -22.50 -10.56
N ARG A 114 22.97 -21.59 -9.61
CA ARG A 114 23.69 -21.89 -8.35
C ARG A 114 22.77 -22.45 -7.25
N LEU A 115 21.45 -22.35 -7.45
CA LEU A 115 20.46 -22.99 -6.59
C LEU A 115 19.99 -24.26 -7.28
N ASP A 116 20.32 -25.42 -6.75
CA ASP A 116 19.78 -26.70 -7.19
C ASP A 116 18.35 -26.91 -6.66
N LYS A 117 17.70 -27.98 -7.15
CA LYS A 117 16.33 -28.29 -6.71
C LYS A 117 16.24 -28.69 -5.22
N SER A 118 17.35 -29.11 -4.61
CA SER A 118 17.43 -29.45 -3.20
C SER A 118 17.51 -28.21 -2.31
N SER A 119 18.02 -27.12 -2.83
CA SER A 119 18.11 -25.83 -2.12
C SER A 119 16.75 -25.11 -1.97
N GLU A 120 15.70 -25.58 -2.65
CA GLU A 120 14.32 -25.10 -2.41
C GLU A 120 13.79 -25.57 -1.03
N HIS A 121 14.41 -26.61 -0.45
CA HIS A 121 14.17 -27.09 0.91
C HIS A 121 15.45 -26.93 1.74
N TRP A 122 15.74 -25.72 2.12
CA TRP A 122 16.78 -25.48 3.12
C TRP A 122 16.25 -25.98 4.45
N GLU A 123 16.83 -27.07 4.95
CA GLU A 123 16.45 -27.56 6.27
C GLU A 123 16.79 -26.51 7.33
N GLU A 124 15.80 -26.13 8.13
CA GLU A 124 15.96 -25.15 9.22
C GLU A 124 17.10 -25.54 10.19
N SER A 125 17.41 -26.82 10.28
CA SER A 125 18.44 -27.39 11.14
C SER A 125 19.88 -26.94 10.80
N GLU A 126 20.14 -26.47 9.57
CA GLU A 126 21.47 -26.02 9.13
C GLU A 126 21.71 -24.52 9.29
N ARG A 127 20.70 -23.78 9.74
CA ARG A 127 20.81 -22.33 9.90
C ARG A 127 20.98 -21.92 11.36
N HIS A 128 22.01 -21.13 11.62
CA HIS A 128 22.19 -20.50 12.92
C HIS A 128 21.72 -19.05 12.84
N PRO A 129 20.68 -18.64 13.59
CA PRO A 129 20.26 -17.25 13.63
C PRO A 129 21.35 -16.40 14.27
N LEU A 130 21.83 -15.40 13.54
CA LEU A 130 22.81 -14.44 14.04
C LEU A 130 22.14 -13.32 14.83
N ILE A 131 20.94 -12.94 14.42
CA ILE A 131 20.15 -11.88 15.05
C ILE A 131 18.67 -12.14 14.80
N THR A 132 17.83 -11.81 15.76
CA THR A 132 16.37 -11.81 15.62
C THR A 132 15.84 -10.40 15.81
N THR A 133 14.94 -9.98 14.95
CA THR A 133 14.23 -8.70 15.04
C THR A 133 12.75 -8.96 14.98
N ASP A 134 12.03 -8.51 16.01
CA ASP A 134 10.58 -8.60 16.05
C ASP A 134 9.93 -7.46 15.27
N SER A 135 8.80 -7.75 14.62
CA SER A 135 7.97 -6.71 14.02
C SER A 135 7.24 -5.92 15.10
N PRO A 136 6.76 -4.70 14.80
CA PRO A 136 5.74 -4.06 15.61
C PRO A 136 4.52 -4.97 15.76
N ALA A 137 3.70 -4.74 16.79
CA ALA A 137 2.44 -5.46 16.97
C ALA A 137 1.54 -5.34 15.74
N LEU A 138 0.77 -6.38 15.42
CA LEU A 138 -0.12 -6.40 14.25
C LEU A 138 -1.09 -5.23 14.26
N GLU A 139 -1.60 -4.83 15.41
CA GLU A 139 -2.46 -3.66 15.59
C GLU A 139 -1.80 -2.39 15.04
N THR A 140 -0.51 -2.18 15.33
CA THR A 140 0.26 -1.04 14.82
C THR A 140 0.41 -1.09 13.31
N ILE A 141 0.71 -2.27 12.74
CA ILE A 141 0.86 -2.46 11.30
C ILE A 141 -0.47 -2.16 10.59
N VAL A 142 -1.59 -2.68 11.11
CA VAL A 142 -2.93 -2.46 10.56
C VAL A 142 -3.32 -0.98 10.66
N SER A 143 -3.02 -0.34 11.80
CA SER A 143 -3.27 1.09 11.98
C SER A 143 -2.53 1.93 10.93
N VAL A 144 -1.25 1.69 10.71
CA VAL A 144 -0.48 2.37 9.65
C VAL A 144 -1.09 2.08 8.27
N ALA A 145 -1.39 0.80 7.96
CA ALA A 145 -1.99 0.42 6.67
C ALA A 145 -3.30 1.17 6.39
N ASN A 146 -4.15 1.35 7.41
CA ASN A 146 -5.43 2.03 7.25
C ASN A 146 -5.30 3.56 7.23
N HIS A 147 -4.46 4.16 8.09
CA HIS A 147 -4.31 5.63 8.20
C HIS A 147 -3.67 6.24 6.95
N VAL A 148 -2.58 5.66 6.47
CA VAL A 148 -1.84 6.20 5.32
C VAL A 148 -2.11 5.44 4.02
N SER A 149 -3.01 4.45 4.04
CA SER A 149 -3.34 3.60 2.90
C SER A 149 -2.09 2.91 2.31
N HIS A 150 -1.34 2.19 3.17
CA HIS A 150 -0.05 1.61 2.83
C HIS A 150 -0.21 0.30 2.06
N ASN A 151 -0.08 0.35 0.74
CA ASN A 151 -0.31 -0.78 -0.16
C ASN A 151 0.60 -1.98 0.14
N LEU A 152 1.90 -1.76 0.32
CA LEU A 152 2.85 -2.83 0.63
C LEU A 152 2.48 -3.59 1.92
N TYR A 153 1.98 -2.90 2.95
CA TYR A 153 1.57 -3.56 4.19
C TYR A 153 0.32 -4.43 3.98
N ALA A 154 -0.64 -3.96 3.20
CA ALA A 154 -1.82 -4.73 2.87
C ALA A 154 -1.46 -6.01 2.09
N ASP A 155 -0.59 -5.90 1.08
CA ASP A 155 -0.08 -7.04 0.32
C ASP A 155 0.76 -7.99 1.16
N ALA A 156 1.60 -7.47 2.05
CA ALA A 156 2.42 -8.28 2.96
C ALA A 156 1.55 -9.08 3.93
N MET A 157 0.48 -8.48 4.48
CA MET A 157 -0.48 -9.20 5.34
C MET A 157 -1.19 -10.32 4.57
N LEU A 158 -1.66 -10.07 3.34
CA LEU A 158 -2.29 -11.09 2.51
C LEU A 158 -1.34 -12.25 2.18
N LYS A 159 -0.09 -11.94 1.80
CA LYS A 159 0.94 -12.96 1.55
C LYS A 159 1.28 -13.76 2.81
N THR A 160 1.36 -13.10 3.96
CA THR A 160 1.63 -13.76 5.24
C THR A 160 0.54 -14.75 5.60
N LEU A 161 -0.74 -14.40 5.38
CA LEU A 161 -1.83 -15.36 5.51
C LEU A 161 -1.62 -16.57 4.61
N GLY A 162 -1.33 -16.34 3.33
CA GLY A 162 -1.10 -17.42 2.36
C GLY A 162 0.13 -18.29 2.63
N LEU A 163 1.10 -17.79 3.41
CA LEU A 163 2.25 -18.58 3.85
C LEU A 163 1.95 -19.40 5.11
N ARG A 164 1.10 -18.88 6.02
CA ARG A 164 0.74 -19.55 7.28
C ARG A 164 -0.26 -20.69 7.11
N TYR A 165 -1.04 -20.68 6.05
CA TYR A 165 -2.01 -21.69 5.74
C TYR A 165 -1.53 -22.51 4.52
N PRO A 166 -0.68 -23.52 4.74
CA PRO A 166 -0.18 -24.34 3.66
C PRO A 166 -1.35 -25.11 3.05
N SER A 167 -1.61 -24.89 1.77
CA SER A 167 -2.46 -25.77 1.00
C SER A 167 -1.59 -26.85 0.34
N ASP A 168 -2.13 -28.05 0.15
CA ASP A 168 -1.48 -29.13 -0.61
C ASP A 168 -1.23 -28.75 -2.08
N SER A 169 -1.75 -27.63 -2.52
CA SER A 169 -1.58 -27.11 -3.87
C SER A 169 -0.30 -26.29 -3.99
N ARG A 170 0.80 -26.92 -4.35
CA ARG A 170 2.07 -26.26 -4.70
C ARG A 170 1.94 -25.35 -5.94
N SER A 171 0.82 -25.39 -6.66
CA SER A 171 0.56 -24.58 -7.85
C SER A 171 0.08 -23.15 -7.54
N LEU A 172 -0.36 -22.86 -6.30
CA LEU A 172 -0.90 -21.56 -5.93
C LEU A 172 0.18 -20.63 -5.38
N THR A 173 0.12 -19.38 -5.77
CA THR A 173 0.93 -18.32 -5.20
C THR A 173 0.51 -18.00 -3.75
N SER A 174 1.36 -17.32 -2.98
CA SER A 174 0.99 -16.87 -1.62
C SER A 174 -0.21 -15.90 -1.64
N PHE A 175 -0.39 -15.10 -2.68
CA PHE A 175 -1.59 -14.28 -2.85
C PHE A 175 -2.86 -15.12 -2.99
N GLU A 176 -2.86 -16.10 -3.89
CA GLU A 176 -4.03 -16.97 -4.13
C GLU A 176 -4.41 -17.77 -2.88
N ARG A 177 -3.41 -18.28 -2.14
CA ARG A 177 -3.66 -18.94 -0.85
C ARG A 177 -4.25 -17.97 0.17
N GLY A 178 -3.68 -16.76 0.29
CA GLY A 178 -4.20 -15.73 1.21
C GLY A 178 -5.64 -15.33 0.89
N VAL A 179 -5.98 -15.20 -0.39
CA VAL A 179 -7.36 -14.91 -0.82
C VAL A 179 -8.32 -16.06 -0.45
N ARG A 180 -7.89 -17.32 -0.62
CA ARG A 180 -8.70 -18.48 -0.17
C ARG A 180 -8.96 -18.40 1.32
N GLU A 181 -7.92 -18.21 2.13
CA GLU A 181 -8.05 -18.10 3.58
C GLU A 181 -8.99 -16.97 4.01
N ILE A 182 -8.95 -15.82 3.36
CA ILE A 182 -9.89 -14.73 3.62
C ILE A 182 -11.32 -15.18 3.31
N LYS A 183 -11.56 -15.83 2.17
CA LYS A 183 -12.90 -16.29 1.78
C LYS A 183 -13.43 -17.35 2.75
N ASP A 184 -12.62 -18.35 3.09
CA ASP A 184 -12.99 -19.42 4.01
C ASP A 184 -13.23 -18.88 5.42
N CYS A 185 -12.42 -17.95 5.87
CA CYS A 185 -12.56 -17.25 7.12
C CYS A 185 -13.91 -16.53 7.25
N TRP A 186 -14.35 -15.80 6.22
CA TRP A 186 -15.64 -15.11 6.25
C TRP A 186 -16.81 -16.06 6.07
N GLN A 187 -16.67 -17.06 5.19
CA GLN A 187 -17.68 -18.10 5.01
C GLN A 187 -17.97 -18.87 6.31
N SER A 188 -16.93 -19.26 7.05
CA SER A 188 -17.08 -19.94 8.34
C SER A 188 -17.77 -19.07 9.42
N ARG A 189 -17.75 -17.77 9.26
CA ARG A 189 -18.45 -16.79 10.10
C ARG A 189 -19.84 -16.44 9.61
N GLY A 190 -20.35 -17.16 8.62
CA GLY A 190 -21.69 -16.95 8.04
C GLY A 190 -21.78 -15.73 7.11
N ILE A 191 -20.66 -15.15 6.67
CA ILE A 191 -20.61 -14.04 5.71
C ILE A 191 -20.21 -14.59 4.34
N SER A 192 -21.16 -14.63 3.41
CA SER A 192 -20.91 -15.14 2.06
C SER A 192 -19.86 -14.29 1.34
N ALA A 193 -18.76 -14.93 0.93
CA ALA A 193 -17.69 -14.33 0.16
C ALA A 193 -17.90 -14.42 -1.36
N SER A 194 -19.10 -14.77 -1.85
CA SER A 194 -19.39 -14.95 -3.28
C SER A 194 -19.25 -13.66 -4.11
N SER A 195 -19.36 -12.50 -3.47
CA SER A 195 -19.19 -11.19 -4.10
C SER A 195 -17.81 -10.55 -3.84
N LEU A 196 -16.87 -11.34 -3.32
CA LEU A 196 -15.49 -10.92 -3.06
C LEU A 196 -14.56 -11.54 -4.12
N TRP A 197 -14.00 -10.69 -4.97
CA TRP A 197 -12.96 -11.02 -5.95
C TRP A 197 -11.71 -10.24 -5.61
N MET A 198 -10.64 -10.91 -5.24
CA MET A 198 -9.36 -10.33 -4.85
C MET A 198 -8.22 -10.98 -5.62
N TYR A 199 -7.31 -10.15 -6.08
CA TYR A 199 -6.06 -10.54 -6.73
C TYR A 199 -4.85 -10.02 -5.94
N ASP A 200 -5.03 -8.92 -5.19
CA ASP A 200 -4.02 -8.36 -4.30
C ASP A 200 -4.62 -7.96 -2.94
N GLY A 201 -3.79 -7.51 -2.01
CA GLY A 201 -4.22 -7.06 -0.68
C GLY A 201 -4.51 -5.57 -0.62
N CYS A 202 -3.98 -4.79 -1.55
CA CYS A 202 -4.09 -3.34 -1.53
C CYS A 202 -5.26 -2.79 -2.36
N GLY A 203 -5.89 -3.63 -3.21
CA GLY A 203 -7.03 -3.24 -4.04
C GLY A 203 -6.66 -2.40 -5.26
N LEU A 204 -5.42 -2.52 -5.77
CA LEU A 204 -4.98 -1.83 -6.99
C LEU A 204 -5.26 -2.63 -8.25
N ALA A 205 -5.47 -3.94 -8.17
CA ALA A 205 -5.86 -4.73 -9.32
C ALA A 205 -7.24 -4.24 -9.84
N PRO A 206 -7.37 -3.81 -11.10
CA PRO A 206 -8.64 -3.32 -11.65
C PRO A 206 -9.76 -4.36 -11.65
N THR A 207 -9.38 -5.62 -11.49
CA THR A 207 -10.26 -6.78 -11.42
C THR A 207 -10.79 -7.07 -10.02
N ASP A 208 -10.23 -6.43 -8.99
CA ASP A 208 -10.74 -6.55 -7.63
C ASP A 208 -12.15 -6.00 -7.52
N LYS A 209 -13.02 -6.77 -6.90
CA LYS A 209 -14.44 -6.43 -6.75
C LYS A 209 -14.96 -6.89 -5.40
N VAL A 210 -15.75 -6.04 -4.79
CA VAL A 210 -16.48 -6.36 -3.56
C VAL A 210 -17.82 -5.65 -3.56
N SER A 211 -18.86 -6.31 -3.04
CA SER A 211 -20.15 -5.65 -2.88
C SER A 211 -20.22 -4.84 -1.58
N THR A 212 -21.02 -3.76 -1.59
CA THR A 212 -21.32 -3.00 -0.36
C THR A 212 -22.00 -3.88 0.68
N LYS A 213 -22.81 -4.87 0.25
CA LYS A 213 -23.45 -5.85 1.16
C LYS A 213 -22.40 -6.67 1.94
N PHE A 214 -21.39 -7.20 1.25
CA PHE A 214 -20.29 -7.91 1.90
C PHE A 214 -19.54 -6.99 2.88
N MET A 215 -19.20 -5.78 2.43
CA MET A 215 -18.47 -4.81 3.26
C MET A 215 -19.24 -4.43 4.52
N ILE A 216 -20.56 -4.20 4.42
CA ILE A 216 -21.42 -3.94 5.59
C ILE A 216 -21.46 -5.14 6.54
N ALA A 217 -21.60 -6.35 6.01
CA ALA A 217 -21.62 -7.57 6.84
C ALA A 217 -20.30 -7.73 7.60
N LEU A 218 -19.15 -7.50 6.94
CA LEU A 218 -17.82 -7.49 7.55
C LEU A 218 -17.73 -6.43 8.66
N LEU A 219 -18.09 -5.17 8.36
CA LEU A 219 -18.03 -4.08 9.32
C LEU A 219 -18.91 -4.36 10.54
N VAL A 220 -20.12 -4.87 10.34
CA VAL A 220 -21.05 -5.23 11.45
C VAL A 220 -20.46 -6.36 12.30
N TYR A 221 -19.88 -7.40 11.66
CA TYR A 221 -19.22 -8.49 12.38
C TYR A 221 -18.05 -7.94 13.23
N MET A 222 -17.19 -7.11 12.62
CA MET A 222 -16.03 -6.52 13.31
C MET A 222 -16.46 -5.65 14.50
N ALA A 223 -17.54 -4.89 14.38
CA ALA A 223 -18.00 -4.03 15.46
C ALA A 223 -18.72 -4.78 16.62
N LYS A 224 -19.43 -5.88 16.30
CA LYS A 224 -20.34 -6.53 17.27
C LYS A 224 -19.81 -7.85 17.82
N THR A 225 -19.05 -8.61 17.01
CA THR A 225 -18.74 -10.02 17.28
C THR A 225 -17.25 -10.27 17.46
N SER A 226 -16.40 -9.48 16.78
CA SER A 226 -14.95 -9.68 16.84
C SER A 226 -14.39 -9.32 18.22
N ALA A 227 -13.50 -10.14 18.74
CA ALA A 227 -12.70 -9.84 19.93
C ALA A 227 -11.82 -8.59 19.70
N GLU A 228 -11.41 -8.34 18.45
CA GLU A 228 -10.55 -7.24 18.04
C GLU A 228 -11.32 -5.96 17.63
N SER A 229 -12.60 -5.87 18.04
CA SER A 229 -13.49 -4.77 17.65
C SER A 229 -12.89 -3.39 17.93
N LYS A 230 -12.33 -3.19 19.14
CA LYS A 230 -11.75 -1.90 19.54
C LYS A 230 -10.53 -1.54 18.70
N ALA A 231 -9.59 -2.47 18.53
CA ALA A 231 -8.37 -2.29 17.75
C ALA A 231 -8.72 -2.01 16.27
N PHE A 232 -9.65 -2.78 15.69
CA PHE A 232 -10.09 -2.59 14.31
C PHE A 232 -10.73 -1.22 14.08
N ILE A 233 -11.68 -0.80 14.92
CA ILE A 233 -12.32 0.51 14.79
C ILE A 233 -11.30 1.64 14.98
N ALA A 234 -10.40 1.52 15.94
CA ALA A 234 -9.35 2.51 16.21
C ALA A 234 -8.33 2.60 15.06
N SER A 235 -8.09 1.51 14.34
CA SER A 235 -7.18 1.50 13.18
C SER A 235 -7.69 2.32 11.99
N LEU A 236 -8.98 2.61 11.91
CA LEU A 236 -9.55 3.44 10.85
C LEU A 236 -9.35 4.93 11.17
N PRO A 237 -8.81 5.74 10.27
CA PRO A 237 -8.57 7.15 10.51
C PRO A 237 -9.88 7.95 10.69
N MET A 238 -9.84 8.96 11.55
CA MET A 238 -10.94 9.87 11.84
C MET A 238 -11.16 10.84 10.69
N ALA A 239 -12.37 10.88 10.15
CA ALA A 239 -12.73 11.76 9.05
C ALA A 239 -12.69 13.24 9.47
N GLY A 240 -12.11 14.08 8.63
CA GLY A 240 -11.89 15.50 8.87
C GLY A 240 -10.68 15.81 9.76
N GLU A 241 -9.90 14.76 10.20
CA GLU A 241 -8.81 14.95 11.16
C GLU A 241 -7.55 14.16 10.79
N GLU A 242 -7.69 12.89 10.42
CA GLU A 242 -6.56 11.95 10.36
C GLU A 242 -6.34 11.35 8.96
N GLY A 243 -5.09 10.99 8.69
CA GLY A 243 -4.65 10.13 7.61
C GLY A 243 -5.20 10.49 6.23
N SER A 244 -5.55 9.46 5.47
CA SER A 244 -6.05 9.59 4.09
C SER A 244 -7.48 10.17 3.98
N VAL A 245 -8.15 10.40 5.11
CA VAL A 245 -9.50 11.00 5.17
C VAL A 245 -9.54 12.33 5.90
N ARG A 246 -8.36 12.96 6.09
CA ARG A 246 -8.25 14.25 6.80
C ARG A 246 -9.11 15.36 6.19
N SER A 247 -9.24 15.40 4.87
CA SER A 247 -10.08 16.37 4.16
C SER A 247 -11.49 15.87 3.88
N PHE A 248 -11.83 14.63 4.25
CA PHE A 248 -13.15 14.06 4.03
C PHE A 248 -14.05 14.38 5.21
N LEU A 249 -15.24 14.96 4.96
CA LEU A 249 -16.19 15.46 5.98
C LEU A 249 -15.63 16.62 6.85
N ASP A 250 -14.51 17.22 6.46
CA ASP A 250 -13.93 18.39 7.14
C ASP A 250 -14.92 19.58 7.09
N GLY A 251 -15.06 20.31 8.22
CA GLY A 251 -16.02 21.40 8.35
C GLY A 251 -17.49 20.96 8.39
N THR A 252 -17.81 19.66 8.30
CA THR A 252 -19.18 19.17 8.40
C THR A 252 -19.54 18.76 9.84
N LYS A 253 -20.83 18.56 10.09
CA LYS A 253 -21.31 18.04 11.40
C LYS A 253 -20.88 16.61 11.73
N LEU A 254 -20.29 15.88 10.75
CA LEU A 254 -19.76 14.54 10.88
C LEU A 254 -18.25 14.52 11.13
N GLN A 255 -17.57 15.66 11.05
CA GLN A 255 -16.15 15.78 11.41
C GLN A 255 -15.91 15.26 12.82
N GLY A 256 -14.89 14.44 13.02
CA GLY A 256 -14.54 13.83 14.29
C GLY A 256 -15.57 12.80 14.83
N LYS A 257 -16.61 12.48 14.06
CA LYS A 257 -17.67 11.51 14.43
C LYS A 257 -17.73 10.31 13.51
N ALA A 258 -16.79 10.18 12.58
CA ALA A 258 -16.76 9.10 11.60
C ALA A 258 -15.33 8.58 11.42
N ARG A 259 -15.18 7.28 11.25
CA ARG A 259 -13.92 6.61 10.93
C ARG A 259 -14.05 5.84 9.64
N PHE A 260 -13.19 6.11 8.66
CA PHE A 260 -13.29 5.52 7.33
C PHE A 260 -11.96 5.08 6.76
N LYS A 261 -11.95 3.95 6.06
CA LYS A 261 -10.94 3.65 5.05
C LYS A 261 -11.42 4.17 3.71
N SER A 262 -10.57 4.90 3.01
CA SER A 262 -10.82 5.38 1.65
C SER A 262 -10.15 4.49 0.60
N GLY A 263 -10.72 4.41 -0.59
CA GLY A 263 -10.14 3.85 -1.79
C GLY A 263 -10.30 4.81 -2.96
N SER A 264 -9.24 4.97 -3.78
CA SER A 264 -9.26 5.86 -4.93
C SER A 264 -8.43 5.29 -6.08
N MET A 265 -9.02 5.25 -7.25
CA MET A 265 -8.37 4.99 -8.53
C MET A 265 -8.97 5.92 -9.57
N SER A 266 -8.49 5.87 -10.82
CA SER A 266 -9.14 6.60 -11.90
C SER A 266 -10.63 6.23 -11.98
N ARG A 267 -11.51 7.23 -11.81
CA ARG A 267 -12.98 7.07 -11.83
C ARG A 267 -13.56 6.09 -10.78
N VAL A 268 -12.83 5.88 -9.68
CA VAL A 268 -13.27 5.08 -8.53
C VAL A 268 -13.04 5.87 -7.25
N ARG A 269 -14.08 6.02 -6.43
CA ARG A 269 -13.99 6.67 -5.12
C ARG A 269 -14.86 5.94 -4.11
N ASN A 270 -14.23 5.32 -3.12
CA ASN A 270 -14.89 4.43 -2.17
C ASN A 270 -14.58 4.82 -0.73
N PHE A 271 -15.55 4.61 0.16
CA PHE A 271 -15.41 4.78 1.60
C PHE A 271 -16.13 3.64 2.32
N ALA A 272 -15.48 3.05 3.31
CA ALA A 272 -16.08 2.04 4.18
C ALA A 272 -15.61 2.25 5.63
N GLY A 273 -16.53 2.16 6.58
CA GLY A 273 -16.22 2.40 7.99
C GLY A 273 -17.45 2.66 8.85
N TYR A 274 -17.32 3.57 9.80
CA TYR A 274 -18.34 3.79 10.82
C TYR A 274 -18.67 5.27 11.01
N ILE A 275 -19.94 5.56 11.28
CA ILE A 275 -20.40 6.86 11.78
C ILE A 275 -20.96 6.66 13.18
N MET A 276 -20.47 7.44 14.12
CA MET A 276 -20.88 7.44 15.53
C MET A 276 -21.83 8.62 15.79
N LYS A 277 -23.08 8.32 16.15
CA LYS A 277 -24.10 9.34 16.36
C LYS A 277 -25.10 8.91 17.43
N ASN A 278 -25.39 9.81 18.38
CA ASN A 278 -26.39 9.60 19.44
C ASN A 278 -26.17 8.27 20.20
N GLY A 279 -24.91 7.97 20.54
CA GLY A 279 -24.54 6.72 21.23
C GLY A 279 -24.65 5.45 20.39
N LYS A 280 -24.96 5.56 19.10
CA LYS A 280 -25.03 4.44 18.15
C LYS A 280 -23.87 4.49 17.15
N THR A 281 -23.42 3.32 16.75
CA THR A 281 -22.40 3.13 15.69
C THR A 281 -23.08 2.54 14.45
N TYR A 282 -22.95 3.22 13.32
CA TYR A 282 -23.52 2.82 12.04
C TYR A 282 -22.39 2.36 11.13
N ALA A 283 -22.49 1.14 10.60
CA ALA A 283 -21.62 0.66 9.53
C ALA A 283 -22.04 1.29 8.21
N VAL A 284 -21.09 1.88 7.50
CA VAL A 284 -21.34 2.61 6.25
C VAL A 284 -20.38 2.14 5.17
N SER A 285 -20.89 1.92 3.96
CA SER A 285 -20.10 1.60 2.77
C SER A 285 -20.69 2.33 1.57
N VAL A 286 -19.88 3.17 0.92
CA VAL A 286 -20.25 3.92 -0.28
C VAL A 286 -19.22 3.67 -1.36
N PHE A 287 -19.63 3.14 -2.50
CA PHE A 287 -18.78 2.84 -3.64
C PHE A 287 -19.29 3.59 -4.88
N ALA A 288 -18.47 4.49 -5.39
CA ALA A 288 -18.70 5.21 -6.63
C ALA A 288 -17.69 4.74 -7.69
N ASN A 289 -18.20 4.19 -8.80
CA ASN A 289 -17.39 3.65 -9.88
C ASN A 289 -17.83 4.25 -11.21
N ASN A 290 -16.88 4.39 -12.14
CA ASN A 290 -17.13 4.85 -13.53
C ASN A 290 -17.82 6.23 -13.63
N TYR A 291 -17.63 7.10 -12.65
CA TYR A 291 -18.16 8.47 -12.70
C TYR A 291 -17.43 9.32 -13.75
N SER A 292 -18.11 10.32 -14.32
CA SER A 292 -17.57 11.22 -15.34
C SER A 292 -17.12 12.58 -14.80
N CYS A 293 -17.49 12.90 -13.55
CA CYS A 293 -17.06 14.14 -12.90
C CYS A 293 -15.63 14.01 -12.31
N THR A 294 -15.10 15.10 -11.76
CA THR A 294 -13.80 15.07 -11.07
C THR A 294 -13.90 14.30 -9.74
N THR A 295 -12.77 13.76 -9.27
CA THR A 295 -12.69 13.08 -7.96
C THR A 295 -13.16 13.98 -6.82
N LYS A 296 -12.87 15.29 -6.88
CA LYS A 296 -13.33 16.26 -5.89
C LYS A 296 -14.86 16.40 -5.89
N GLN A 297 -15.46 16.53 -7.08
CA GLN A 297 -16.92 16.60 -7.20
C GLN A 297 -17.61 15.34 -6.69
N MET A 298 -17.05 14.16 -6.99
CA MET A 298 -17.59 12.89 -6.47
C MET A 298 -17.43 12.80 -4.95
N THR A 299 -16.29 13.20 -4.39
CA THR A 299 -16.09 13.23 -2.93
C THR A 299 -17.11 14.15 -2.27
N ASN A 300 -17.32 15.37 -2.78
CA ASN A 300 -18.31 16.30 -2.26
C ASN A 300 -19.75 15.74 -2.34
N ALA A 301 -20.09 15.03 -3.43
CA ALA A 301 -21.39 14.39 -3.54
C ALA A 301 -21.60 13.30 -2.48
N ILE A 302 -20.56 12.50 -2.19
CA ILE A 302 -20.62 11.48 -1.11
C ILE A 302 -20.74 12.15 0.27
N GLU A 303 -20.00 13.23 0.53
CA GLU A 303 -20.09 13.99 1.77
C GLU A 303 -21.50 14.55 1.99
N ASN A 304 -22.07 15.18 0.97
CA ASN A 304 -23.43 15.72 1.02
C ASN A 304 -24.46 14.63 1.30
N LEU A 305 -24.33 13.46 0.64
CA LEU A 305 -25.20 12.31 0.90
C LEU A 305 -25.12 11.87 2.36
N LEU A 306 -23.92 11.69 2.91
CA LEU A 306 -23.72 11.27 4.29
C LEU A 306 -24.27 12.32 5.29
N VAL A 307 -23.99 13.59 5.03
CA VAL A 307 -24.52 14.68 5.88
C VAL A 307 -26.04 14.72 5.87
N GLN A 308 -26.70 14.45 4.75
CA GLN A 308 -28.17 14.36 4.65
C GLN A 308 -28.74 13.13 5.37
N LEU A 309 -28.11 11.97 5.22
CA LEU A 309 -28.55 10.72 5.86
C LEU A 309 -28.43 10.73 7.39
N PHE A 310 -27.52 11.55 7.92
CA PHE A 310 -27.30 11.71 9.35
C PHE A 310 -27.61 13.15 9.79
N PRO A 311 -28.88 13.61 9.75
CA PRO A 311 -29.26 14.95 10.20
C PRO A 311 -28.92 15.15 11.69
N ASN A 312 -28.96 16.39 12.21
CA ASN A 312 -28.62 16.72 13.60
C ASN A 312 -29.48 15.98 14.62
#